data_390523b1575271dc2f33ebb6301558b7
#
_entry.id   390523b1575271dc2f33ebb6301558b7
#
_cell.length_a   1.000
_cell.length_b   1.000
_cell.length_c   1.000
_cell.angle_alpha   90.00
_cell.angle_beta   90.00
_cell.angle_gamma   90.00
#
_symmetry.space_group_name_H-M   'P 1'
#
loop_
_entity.id
_entity.type
_entity.pdbx_description
1 polymer ?
#
loop_
_entity_poly.entity_id
_entity_poly.type
_entity_poly.pdbx_seq_one_letter_code
_entity_poly.pdbx_strand_id
1 'polypeptide(L)' 'MKRIAISVVELCDEEGNITPLAVVKDGKEFGIDKILAVTRHAPAVACVSPMRYDCIITGIKRAIYRDGYPSQKWFSVQM' A
#
# COMPACT_ATOMS: atom_id res chain seq x y z
N MET A 1 16.72 1.77 -5.61
CA MET A 1 15.52 1.68 -4.74
C MET A 1 15.26 0.25 -4.35
N LYS A 2 14.93 0.05 -3.12
CA LYS A 2 14.73 -1.29 -2.58
C LYS A 2 13.30 -1.45 -2.07
N ARG A 3 12.64 -2.52 -2.49
CA ARG A 3 11.32 -2.87 -1.97
C ARG A 3 11.45 -3.56 -0.63
N ILE A 4 10.62 -3.16 0.30
CA ILE A 4 10.55 -3.77 1.63
C ILE A 4 9.15 -4.32 1.81
N ALA A 5 9.03 -5.62 2.00
CA ALA A 5 7.73 -6.24 2.23
C ALA A 5 7.14 -5.75 3.55
N ILE A 6 5.86 -5.40 3.53
CA ILE A 6 5.14 -4.98 4.73
C ILE A 6 3.84 -5.77 4.83
N SER A 7 3.31 -5.84 6.04
CA SER A 7 2.00 -6.43 6.27
C SER A 7 0.99 -5.32 6.46
N VAL A 8 -0.16 -5.45 5.81
CA VAL A 8 -1.21 -4.43 5.85
C VAL A 8 -2.55 -5.09 6.09
N VAL A 9 -3.33 -4.52 6.99
CA VAL A 9 -4.73 -4.88 7.14
C VAL A 9 -5.50 -4.11 6.10
N GLU A 10 -6.20 -4.81 5.23
CA GLU A 10 -6.92 -4.19 4.13
C GLU A 10 -8.39 -4.56 4.13
N LEU A 11 -9.20 -3.66 3.61
CA LEU A 11 -10.61 -3.89 3.36
C LEU A 11 -10.82 -4.04 1.86
N CYS A 12 -11.46 -5.13 1.46
CA CYS A 12 -11.86 -5.32 0.06
C CYS A 12 -13.39 -5.22 0.00
N ASP A 13 -13.92 -4.27 -0.76
CA ASP A 13 -15.35 -4.11 -0.86
C ASP A 13 -15.95 -5.02 -1.96
N GLU A 14 -17.26 -4.95 -2.12
CA GLU A 14 -17.97 -5.79 -3.09
C GLU A 14 -17.57 -5.54 -4.53
N GLU A 15 -17.06 -4.35 -4.82
CA GLU A 15 -16.62 -3.97 -6.16
C GLU A 15 -15.15 -4.27 -6.40
N GLY A 16 -14.46 -4.84 -5.41
CA GLY A 16 -13.06 -5.17 -5.53
C GLY A 16 -12.11 -4.04 -5.19
N ASN A 17 -12.62 -2.94 -4.65
CA ASN A 17 -11.76 -1.83 -4.23
C ASN A 17 -11.06 -2.17 -2.92
N ILE A 18 -9.76 -1.91 -2.89
CA ILE A 18 -8.91 -2.21 -1.73
C ILE A 18 -8.59 -0.92 -0.99
N THR A 19 -8.84 -0.93 0.32
CA THR A 19 -8.52 0.20 1.19
C THR A 19 -7.61 -0.29 2.31
N PRO A 20 -6.39 0.24 2.44
CA PRO A 20 -5.52 -0.12 3.55
C PRO A 20 -6.04 0.53 4.84
N LEU A 21 -6.09 -0.23 5.92
CA LEU A 21 -6.59 0.23 7.21
C LEU A 21 -5.48 0.42 8.23
N ALA A 22 -4.46 -0.42 8.19
CA ALA A 22 -3.36 -0.37 9.14
C ALA A 22 -2.13 -1.07 8.58
N VAL A 23 -0.96 -0.64 9.01
CA VAL A 23 0.30 -1.32 8.72
C VAL A 23 0.72 -2.08 9.96
N VAL A 24 1.13 -3.33 9.79
CA VAL A 24 1.61 -4.16 10.89
C VAL A 24 3.12 -4.29 10.79
N LYS A 25 3.80 -3.93 11.87
CA LYS A 25 5.26 -4.02 11.95
C LYS A 25 5.66 -4.53 13.33
N ASP A 26 6.49 -5.56 13.36
CA ASP A 26 6.99 -6.17 14.61
C ASP A 26 5.86 -6.54 15.56
N GLY A 27 4.77 -7.07 15.03
CA GLY A 27 3.61 -7.46 15.82
C GLY A 27 2.74 -6.31 16.29
N LYS A 28 3.06 -5.07 15.90
CA LYS A 28 2.28 -3.89 16.27
C LYS A 28 1.51 -3.38 15.06
N GLU A 29 0.30 -2.95 15.31
CA GLU A 29 -0.59 -2.42 14.29
C GLU A 29 -0.61 -0.90 14.37
N PHE A 30 -0.30 -0.24 13.25
CA PHE A 30 -0.30 1.22 13.14
C PHE A 30 -1.43 1.63 12.22
N GLY A 31 -2.47 2.22 12.79
CA GLY A 31 -3.62 2.64 12.02
C GLY A 31 -3.30 3.72 11.01
N ILE A 32 -3.94 3.64 9.85
CA ILE A 32 -3.83 4.68 8.84
C ILE A 32 -4.85 5.77 9.19
N ASP A 33 -4.35 6.97 9.50
CA ASP A 33 -5.21 8.07 9.91
C ASP A 33 -6.00 8.64 8.75
N LYS A 34 -5.36 8.73 7.59
CA LYS A 34 -5.97 9.32 6.41
C LYS A 34 -5.28 8.83 5.15
N ILE A 35 -6.04 8.60 4.10
CA ILE A 35 -5.53 8.34 2.75
C ILE A 35 -5.63 9.63 1.97
N LEU A 36 -4.49 10.16 1.52
CA LEU A 36 -4.40 11.43 0.82
C LEU A 36 -4.64 11.27 -0.67
N ALA A 37 -4.08 10.23 -1.26
CA ALA A 37 -4.21 9.98 -2.69
C ALA A 37 -3.95 8.50 -2.99
N VAL A 38 -4.58 8.03 -4.04
CA VAL A 38 -4.34 6.68 -4.58
C VAL A 38 -4.02 6.86 -6.05
N THR A 39 -2.83 6.43 -6.47
CA THR A 39 -2.40 6.58 -7.85
C THR A 39 -1.83 5.26 -8.37
N ARG A 40 -1.99 5.05 -9.66
CA ARG A 40 -1.39 3.90 -10.31
C ARG A 40 0.06 4.22 -10.64
N HIS A 41 0.97 3.44 -10.10
CA HIS A 41 2.37 3.56 -10.41
C HIS A 41 2.63 2.72 -11.67
N ALA A 42 2.61 3.35 -12.83
CA ALA A 42 2.64 2.65 -14.10
C ALA A 42 4.06 2.32 -14.56
N PRO A 43 4.49 1.08 -14.50
CA PRO A 43 5.73 0.69 -15.17
C PRO A 43 5.53 0.69 -16.68
N ALA A 44 6.63 0.83 -17.41
CA ALA A 44 6.58 0.94 -18.85
C ALA A 44 6.04 -0.30 -19.55
N VAL A 45 6.17 -1.45 -18.95
CA VAL A 45 5.86 -2.73 -19.58
C VAL A 45 5.16 -3.67 -18.61
N ALA A 46 4.01 -3.44 -18.16
CA ALA A 46 3.38 -4.43 -17.32
C ALA A 46 1.89 -4.47 -17.55
N CYS A 47 1.38 -5.66 -17.54
CA CYS A 47 -0.03 -5.88 -17.49
C CYS A 47 -0.58 -5.45 -16.15
N VAL A 48 0.29 -5.32 -15.14
CA VAL A 48 -0.14 -5.12 -13.77
C VAL A 48 0.73 -4.06 -13.12
N SER A 49 0.13 -2.92 -12.86
CA SER A 49 0.83 -1.79 -12.22
C SER A 49 0.55 -1.77 -10.75
N PRO A 50 1.58 -1.54 -9.91
CA PRO A 50 1.34 -1.33 -8.49
C PRO A 50 0.50 -0.07 -8.26
N MET A 51 -0.30 -0.10 -7.21
CA MET A 51 -1.02 1.08 -6.75
C MET A 51 -0.23 1.72 -5.63
N ARG A 52 -0.12 3.03 -5.69
CA ARG A 52 0.53 3.82 -4.64
C ARG A 52 -0.54 4.49 -3.79
N TYR A 53 -0.40 4.33 -2.49
CA TYR A 53 -1.28 4.96 -1.51
C TYR A 53 -0.46 5.95 -0.70
N ASP A 54 -0.74 7.24 -0.89
CA ASP A 54 -0.16 8.30 -0.05
C ASP A 54 -1.07 8.47 1.15
N CYS A 55 -0.54 8.25 2.33
CA CYS A 55 -1.36 8.25 3.54
C CYS A 55 -0.60 8.82 4.73
N ILE A 56 -1.35 9.11 5.77
CA ILE A 56 -0.80 9.55 7.05
C ILE A 56 -0.93 8.39 8.02
N ILE A 57 0.19 7.95 8.56
CA ILE A 57 0.28 6.86 9.53
C ILE A 57 0.96 7.39 10.77
N THR A 58 0.26 7.38 11.90
CA THR A 58 0.75 7.93 13.17
C THR A 58 1.26 9.36 13.02
N GLY A 59 0.52 10.19 12.28
CA GLY A 59 0.85 11.59 12.07
C GLY A 59 1.93 11.86 11.05
N ILE A 60 2.49 10.85 10.42
CA ILE A 60 3.59 10.98 9.46
C ILE A 60 3.10 10.61 8.06
N LYS A 61 3.40 11.46 7.08
CA LYS A 61 3.07 11.19 5.69
C LYS A 61 3.97 10.09 5.14
N ARG A 62 3.38 9.05 4.60
CA ARG A 62 4.10 7.92 4.03
C ARG A 62 3.41 7.43 2.77
N ALA A 63 4.20 6.78 1.91
CA ALA A 63 3.68 6.10 0.72
C ALA A 63 3.85 4.60 0.91
N ILE A 64 2.78 3.86 0.67
CA ILE A 64 2.83 2.40 0.62
C ILE A 64 2.27 1.95 -0.72
N TYR A 65 2.70 0.78 -1.16
CA TYR A 65 2.39 0.27 -2.48
C TYR A 65 1.79 -1.12 -2.38
N ARG A 66 0.89 -1.42 -3.29
CA ARG A 66 0.31 -2.75 -3.40
C ARG A 66 0.47 -3.25 -4.83
N ASP A 67 1.10 -4.42 -4.96
CA ASP A 67 1.20 -5.07 -6.27
C ASP A 67 -0.19 -5.49 -6.75
N GLY A 68 -0.37 -5.45 -8.06
CA GLY A 68 -1.56 -6.01 -8.66
C GLY A 68 -1.48 -7.53 -8.73
N TYR A 69 -2.52 -8.13 -9.32
CA TYR A 69 -2.59 -9.55 -9.56
C TYR A 69 -1.37 -10.03 -10.37
N PRO A 70 -0.77 -11.18 -10.07
CA PRO A 70 -1.22 -12.15 -9.05
C PRO A 70 -0.62 -11.98 -7.67
N SER A 71 0.41 -11.16 -7.52
CA SER A 71 1.13 -11.02 -6.25
C SER A 71 0.26 -10.43 -5.15
N GLN A 72 -0.36 -9.30 -5.42
CA GLN A 72 -1.26 -8.59 -4.49
C GLN A 72 -0.64 -8.30 -3.12
N LYS A 73 0.68 -8.17 -3.06
CA LYS A 73 1.41 -7.94 -1.82
C LYS A 73 1.69 -6.47 -1.62
N TRP A 74 1.78 -6.08 -0.36
CA TRP A 74 2.12 -4.72 0.03
C TRP A 74 3.60 -4.57 0.24
N PHE A 75 4.13 -3.41 -0.09
CA PHE A 75 5.53 -3.09 0.12
C PHE A 75 5.73 -1.59 0.30
N SER A 76 6.84 -1.22 0.92
CA SER A 76 7.32 0.15 0.93
C SER A 76 8.60 0.21 0.12
N VAL A 77 9.03 1.42 -0.19
CA VAL A 77 10.25 1.63 -0.97
C VAL A 77 11.22 2.42 -0.12
N GLN A 78 12.42 1.88 0.03
CA GLN A 78 13.50 2.54 0.73
C GLN A 78 14.43 3.17 -0.30
N MET A 79 14.68 4.45 -0.13
CA MET A 79 15.61 5.19 -0.99
C MET A 79 16.98 5.30 -0.37
#